data_5dd4ffd8152df7288cb40dd498f8d90c
#
_entry.id   5dd4ffd8152df7288cb40dd498f8d90c
#
_cell.length_a   1.000
_cell.length_b   1.000
_cell.length_c   1.000
_cell.angle_alpha   90.00
_cell.angle_beta   90.00
_cell.angle_gamma   90.00
#
_symmetry.space_group_name_H-M   'P 1'
#
loop_
_entity.id
_entity.type
_entity.pdbx_description
1 polymer ?
#
loop_
_entity_poly.entity_id
_entity_poly.type
_entity_poly.pdbx_seq_one_letter_code
_entity_poly.pdbx_strand_id
1 'polypeptide(L)'
;GEAGLTEWIESISRSYKDWDVYMSEYLLQSGDVNQTELALIKQQLKPREDLHLKMSMRSFRSEKVSIFVNQLLALQKEEATETLKELENYPIVLTRSLDKAKQWLREHARGSERFGLLASSKAERLKAISINVRYQPDFVHWFLEDDTDIRSSNALEDTLTEFKVQGLEI
;
A
#
# COMPACT_ATOMS: atom_id res chain seq x y z
N GLY A 1 13.49 -15.13 4.68
CA GLY A 1 12.65 -14.73 3.59
C GLY A 1 11.26 -15.32 3.75
N GLU A 2 10.24 -14.51 3.64
CA GLU A 2 8.86 -15.02 3.60
C GLU A 2 8.66 -15.71 2.27
N ALA A 3 8.14 -16.94 2.32
CA ALA A 3 7.72 -17.68 1.15
C ALA A 3 6.61 -16.90 0.45
N GLY A 4 6.87 -16.41 -0.73
CA GLY A 4 5.88 -15.67 -1.52
C GLY A 4 4.79 -16.60 -2.07
N LEU A 5 3.82 -16.01 -2.77
CA LEU A 5 2.74 -16.74 -3.41
C LEU A 5 3.27 -17.80 -4.41
N THR A 6 4.39 -17.52 -5.06
CA THR A 6 5.11 -18.45 -5.94
C THR A 6 5.49 -19.76 -5.27
N GLU A 7 6.15 -19.71 -4.12
CA GLU A 7 6.51 -20.94 -3.38
C GLU A 7 5.29 -21.72 -2.90
N TRP A 8 4.22 -21.02 -2.60
CA TRP A 8 2.94 -21.63 -2.24
C TRP A 8 2.36 -22.42 -3.42
N ILE A 9 2.32 -21.81 -4.60
CA ILE A 9 1.84 -22.44 -5.84
C ILE A 9 2.69 -23.66 -6.20
N GLU A 10 4.01 -23.55 -6.12
CA GLU A 10 4.92 -24.67 -6.35
C GLU A 10 4.71 -25.81 -5.37
N SER A 11 4.55 -25.51 -4.09
CA SER A 11 4.27 -26.51 -3.06
C SER A 11 2.96 -27.27 -3.32
N ILE A 12 1.89 -26.53 -3.67
CA ILE A 12 0.59 -27.12 -3.98
C ILE A 12 0.72 -28.04 -5.22
N SER A 13 1.34 -27.58 -6.29
CA SER A 13 1.50 -28.34 -7.51
C SER A 13 2.29 -29.64 -7.30
N ARG A 14 3.25 -29.62 -6.38
CA ARG A 14 4.11 -30.77 -6.09
C ARG A 14 3.50 -31.78 -5.12
N SER A 15 2.94 -31.28 -4.02
CA SER A 15 2.58 -32.12 -2.86
C SER A 15 1.09 -32.35 -2.70
N TYR A 16 0.24 -31.52 -3.30
CA TYR A 16 -1.21 -31.53 -3.08
C TYR A 16 -1.99 -31.53 -4.41
N LYS A 17 -1.67 -32.49 -5.28
CA LYS A 17 -2.19 -32.57 -6.64
C LYS A 17 -3.71 -32.73 -6.76
N ASP A 18 -4.32 -33.30 -5.73
CA ASP A 18 -5.78 -33.56 -5.67
C ASP A 18 -6.57 -32.44 -4.97
N TRP A 19 -5.90 -31.33 -4.63
CA TRP A 19 -6.55 -30.21 -3.97
C TRP A 19 -7.15 -29.23 -4.99
N ASP A 20 -8.35 -28.72 -4.71
CA ASP A 20 -8.91 -27.56 -5.39
C ASP A 20 -8.35 -26.30 -4.74
N VAL A 21 -7.82 -25.39 -5.59
CA VAL A 21 -7.24 -24.11 -5.17
C VAL A 21 -8.21 -22.99 -5.57
N TYR A 22 -8.83 -22.37 -4.59
CA TYR A 22 -9.73 -21.25 -4.82
C TYR A 22 -8.96 -19.93 -4.73
N MET A 23 -9.12 -19.08 -5.73
CA MET A 23 -8.40 -17.81 -5.84
C MET A 23 -9.30 -16.72 -6.41
N SER A 24 -9.10 -15.48 -5.97
CA SER A 24 -9.79 -14.32 -6.53
C SER A 24 -9.42 -14.13 -8.02
N GLU A 25 -10.41 -13.87 -8.87
CA GLU A 25 -10.17 -13.55 -10.28
C GLU A 25 -9.29 -12.30 -10.45
N TYR A 26 -9.45 -11.32 -9.57
CA TYR A 26 -8.63 -10.11 -9.59
C TYR A 26 -7.14 -10.41 -9.42
N LEU A 27 -6.77 -11.30 -8.51
CA LEU A 27 -5.39 -11.71 -8.29
C LEU A 27 -4.77 -12.37 -9.52
N LEU A 28 -5.58 -13.09 -10.31
CA LEU A 28 -5.13 -13.70 -11.56
C LEU A 28 -4.86 -12.67 -12.67
N GLN A 29 -5.50 -11.51 -12.59
CA GLN A 29 -5.40 -10.44 -13.60
C GLN A 29 -4.41 -9.35 -13.19
N SER A 30 -4.11 -9.18 -11.90
CA SER A 30 -3.29 -8.09 -11.36
C SER A 30 -1.81 -8.13 -11.78
N GLY A 31 -1.35 -9.27 -12.31
CA GLY A 31 0.07 -9.45 -12.65
C GLY A 31 0.98 -9.73 -11.46
N ASP A 32 0.42 -9.83 -10.25
CA ASP A 32 1.19 -10.17 -9.03
C ASP A 32 1.64 -11.63 -9.01
N VAL A 33 1.02 -12.46 -9.84
CA VAL A 33 1.37 -13.87 -10.01
C VAL A 33 1.85 -14.11 -11.43
N ASN A 34 2.97 -14.78 -11.56
CA ASN A 34 3.52 -15.11 -12.88
C ASN A 34 2.61 -16.13 -13.59
N GLN A 35 2.27 -15.87 -14.86
CA GLN A 35 1.44 -16.75 -15.67
C GLN A 35 2.01 -18.16 -15.81
N THR A 36 3.34 -18.29 -15.81
CA THR A 36 4.02 -19.60 -15.86
C THR A 36 3.77 -20.41 -14.59
N GLU A 37 3.72 -19.75 -13.44
CA GLU A 37 3.43 -20.39 -12.15
C GLU A 37 1.97 -20.80 -12.05
N LEU A 38 1.04 -19.95 -12.50
CA LEU A 38 -0.38 -20.29 -12.57
C LEU A 38 -0.64 -21.52 -13.47
N ALA A 39 0.15 -21.70 -14.52
CA ALA A 39 0.04 -22.86 -15.37
C ALA A 39 0.31 -24.18 -14.64
N LEU A 40 1.12 -24.17 -13.56
CA LEU A 40 1.43 -25.37 -12.76
C LEU A 40 0.20 -25.91 -12.01
N ILE A 41 -0.70 -25.03 -11.60
CA ILE A 41 -1.90 -25.40 -10.85
C ILE A 41 -3.20 -25.20 -11.65
N LYS A 42 -3.09 -25.00 -12.98
CA LYS A 42 -4.25 -24.65 -13.82
C LYS A 42 -5.42 -25.62 -13.70
N GLN A 43 -5.16 -26.91 -13.54
CA GLN A 43 -6.22 -27.91 -13.38
C GLN A 43 -6.89 -27.87 -12.01
N GLN A 44 -6.17 -27.41 -10.98
CA GLN A 44 -6.62 -27.31 -9.60
C GLN A 44 -7.27 -25.96 -9.33
N LEU A 45 -7.01 -24.96 -10.19
CA LEU A 45 -7.41 -23.58 -9.96
C LEU A 45 -8.90 -23.38 -10.22
N LYS A 46 -9.60 -22.88 -9.23
CA LYS A 46 -11.02 -22.51 -9.26
C LYS A 46 -11.16 -21.01 -8.98
N PRO A 47 -11.22 -20.18 -10.02
CA PRO A 47 -11.44 -18.75 -9.83
C PRO A 47 -12.78 -18.48 -9.13
N ARG A 48 -12.77 -17.56 -8.17
CA ARG A 48 -13.97 -17.19 -7.40
C ARG A 48 -14.02 -15.67 -7.22
N GLU A 49 -15.07 -15.05 -7.70
CA GLU A 49 -15.26 -13.60 -7.56
C GLU A 49 -15.51 -13.18 -6.10
N ASP A 50 -16.23 -14.01 -5.37
CA ASP A 50 -16.57 -13.78 -3.95
C ASP A 50 -15.37 -13.85 -3.00
N LEU A 51 -14.22 -14.33 -3.44
CA LEU A 51 -12.96 -14.26 -2.70
C LEU A 51 -12.23 -12.92 -2.86
N HIS A 52 -12.75 -12.02 -3.69
CA HIS A 52 -12.18 -10.69 -3.82
C HIS A 52 -12.66 -9.78 -2.69
N LEU A 53 -11.75 -9.30 -1.86
CA LEU A 53 -12.05 -8.33 -0.81
C LEU A 53 -12.27 -6.94 -1.43
N LYS A 54 -13.46 -6.72 -1.96
CA LYS A 54 -13.83 -5.49 -2.69
C LYS A 54 -13.96 -4.27 -1.77
N MET A 55 -14.27 -4.49 -0.50
CA MET A 55 -14.56 -3.40 0.44
C MET A 55 -13.49 -3.31 1.52
N SER A 56 -12.96 -2.10 1.70
CA SER A 56 -12.19 -1.79 2.89
C SER A 56 -13.14 -1.75 4.10
N MET A 57 -12.97 -2.66 5.04
CA MET A 57 -13.76 -2.69 6.27
C MET A 57 -13.51 -1.50 7.19
N ARG A 58 -12.51 -0.67 6.89
CA ARG A 58 -12.08 0.43 7.75
C ARG A 58 -12.72 1.78 7.45
N SER A 59 -13.12 2.05 6.22
CA SER A 59 -13.79 3.31 5.89
C SER A 59 -14.36 3.32 4.47
N PHE A 60 -15.62 3.74 4.32
CA PHE A 60 -16.22 4.08 3.01
C PHE A 60 -15.46 5.18 2.26
N ARG A 61 -14.76 6.06 3.01
CA ARG A 61 -13.94 7.13 2.41
C ARG A 61 -12.66 6.59 1.79
N SER A 62 -12.09 5.53 2.34
CA SER A 62 -10.86 4.93 1.82
C SER A 62 -11.06 4.24 0.46
N GLU A 63 -12.27 3.78 0.14
CA GLU A 63 -12.55 3.14 -1.14
C GLU A 63 -12.40 4.13 -2.30
N LYS A 64 -13.01 5.32 -2.20
CA LYS A 64 -12.88 6.36 -3.23
C LYS A 64 -11.44 6.87 -3.38
N VAL A 65 -10.71 7.00 -2.27
CA VAL A 65 -9.29 7.35 -2.29
C VAL A 65 -8.48 6.27 -2.99
N SER A 66 -8.75 5.00 -2.72
CA SER A 66 -8.08 3.88 -3.38
C SER A 66 -8.36 3.83 -4.89
N ILE A 67 -9.63 4.07 -5.28
CA ILE A 67 -10.01 4.17 -6.70
C ILE A 67 -9.23 5.31 -7.37
N PHE A 68 -9.23 6.50 -6.78
CA PHE A 68 -8.50 7.66 -7.28
C PHE A 68 -7.01 7.36 -7.46
N VAL A 69 -6.37 6.77 -6.46
CA VAL A 69 -4.94 6.42 -6.52
C VAL A 69 -4.67 5.41 -7.63
N ASN A 70 -5.49 4.39 -7.78
CA ASN A 70 -5.34 3.40 -8.86
C ASN A 70 -5.49 4.03 -10.24
N GLN A 71 -6.49 4.88 -10.44
CA GLN A 71 -6.69 5.62 -11.70
C GLN A 71 -5.51 6.54 -12.00
N LEU A 72 -4.97 7.21 -10.98
CA LEU A 72 -3.80 8.08 -11.11
C LEU A 72 -2.55 7.29 -11.55
N LEU A 73 -2.31 6.14 -10.93
CA LEU A 73 -1.19 5.25 -11.26
C LEU A 73 -1.34 4.60 -12.63
N ALA A 74 -2.57 4.31 -13.04
CA ALA A 74 -2.91 3.80 -14.38
C ALA A 74 -2.92 4.89 -15.46
N LEU A 75 -2.62 6.16 -15.12
CA LEU A 75 -2.64 7.33 -16.01
C LEU A 75 -4.02 7.60 -16.66
N GLN A 76 -5.09 7.19 -16.00
CA GLN A 76 -6.48 7.42 -16.40
C GLN A 76 -6.91 8.83 -15.95
N LYS A 77 -6.50 9.84 -16.70
CA LYS A 77 -6.61 11.25 -16.29
C LYS A 77 -8.07 11.70 -16.11
N GLU A 78 -8.93 11.34 -17.04
CA GLU A 78 -10.33 11.75 -17.04
C GLU A 78 -11.07 11.14 -15.84
N GLU A 79 -10.94 9.84 -15.63
CA GLU A 79 -11.57 9.12 -14.54
C GLU A 79 -11.04 9.59 -13.17
N ALA A 80 -9.73 9.79 -13.05
CA ALA A 80 -9.12 10.32 -11.83
C ALA A 80 -9.63 11.72 -11.51
N THR A 81 -9.87 12.57 -12.53
CA THR A 81 -10.41 13.90 -12.33
C THR A 81 -11.86 13.86 -11.83
N GLU A 82 -12.68 12.97 -12.37
CA GLU A 82 -14.06 12.79 -11.90
C GLU A 82 -14.10 12.27 -10.46
N THR A 83 -13.31 11.23 -10.15
CA THR A 83 -13.24 10.69 -8.79
C THR A 83 -12.72 11.72 -7.78
N LEU A 84 -11.78 12.59 -8.18
CA LEU A 84 -11.26 13.65 -7.32
C LEU A 84 -12.35 14.67 -6.96
N LYS A 85 -13.29 14.99 -7.84
CA LYS A 85 -14.43 15.88 -7.53
C LYS A 85 -15.32 15.29 -6.44
N GLU A 86 -15.46 13.97 -6.40
CA GLU A 86 -16.24 13.29 -5.36
C GLU A 86 -15.50 13.25 -3.99
N LEU A 87 -14.20 13.56 -3.98
CA LEU A 87 -13.35 13.64 -2.80
C LEU A 87 -13.20 15.08 -2.26
N GLU A 88 -14.09 16.01 -2.62
CA GLU A 88 -13.98 17.45 -2.30
C GLU A 88 -13.63 17.79 -0.84
N ASN A 89 -14.03 16.94 0.10
CA ASN A 89 -13.76 17.11 1.53
C ASN A 89 -12.60 16.24 2.05
N TYR A 90 -11.87 15.57 1.17
CA TYR A 90 -10.72 14.77 1.56
C TYR A 90 -9.42 15.51 1.25
N PRO A 91 -8.57 15.78 2.24
CA PRO A 91 -7.36 16.56 2.04
C PRO A 91 -6.32 15.72 1.30
N ILE A 92 -6.37 15.72 -0.04
CA ILE A 92 -5.42 15.04 -0.90
C ILE A 92 -4.72 16.02 -1.82
N VAL A 93 -3.41 15.96 -1.89
CA VAL A 93 -2.58 16.76 -2.79
C VAL A 93 -1.54 15.89 -3.47
N LEU A 94 -1.15 16.29 -4.66
CA LEU A 94 -0.09 15.65 -5.43
C LEU A 94 1.01 16.68 -5.72
N THR A 95 2.25 16.31 -5.39
CA THR A 95 3.43 17.14 -5.67
C THR A 95 4.63 16.28 -6.04
N ARG A 96 5.59 16.84 -6.77
CA ARG A 96 6.89 16.23 -7.05
C ARG A 96 8.00 16.72 -6.11
N SER A 97 7.66 17.58 -5.15
CA SER A 97 8.60 18.11 -4.17
C SER A 97 8.31 17.54 -2.81
N LEU A 98 9.27 16.79 -2.24
CA LEU A 98 9.14 16.23 -0.89
C LEU A 98 9.01 17.36 0.14
N ASP A 99 9.77 18.44 -0.01
CA ASP A 99 9.71 19.57 0.93
C ASP A 99 8.34 20.24 0.95
N LYS A 100 7.73 20.42 -0.24
CA LYS A 100 6.36 20.94 -0.32
C LYS A 100 5.34 19.99 0.30
N ALA A 101 5.52 18.68 0.14
CA ALA A 101 4.66 17.70 0.79
C ALA A 101 4.79 17.76 2.31
N LYS A 102 6.02 17.78 2.84
CA LYS A 102 6.28 17.93 4.27
C LYS A 102 5.70 19.23 4.83
N GLN A 103 5.87 20.34 4.12
CA GLN A 103 5.32 21.64 4.52
C GLN A 103 3.80 21.61 4.57
N TRP A 104 3.16 21.05 3.54
CA TRP A 104 1.70 20.95 3.46
C TRP A 104 1.13 20.13 4.62
N LEU A 105 1.76 19.00 4.99
CA LEU A 105 1.35 18.20 6.14
C LEU A 105 1.41 19.00 7.44
N ARG A 106 2.50 19.72 7.69
CA ARG A 106 2.65 20.55 8.91
C ARG A 106 1.62 21.69 8.99
N GLU A 107 1.22 22.25 7.84
CA GLU A 107 0.24 23.35 7.78
C GLU A 107 -1.21 22.87 7.95
N HIS A 108 -1.51 21.61 7.60
CA HIS A 108 -2.87 21.09 7.56
C HIS A 108 -3.20 20.12 8.70
N ALA A 109 -2.21 19.56 9.38
CA ALA A 109 -2.43 18.73 10.56
C ALA A 109 -3.09 19.53 11.68
N ARG A 110 -4.08 18.95 12.34
CA ARG A 110 -4.87 19.61 13.39
C ARG A 110 -4.79 18.84 14.70
N GLY A 111 -4.51 19.57 15.76
CA GLY A 111 -4.54 19.01 17.12
C GLY A 111 -3.58 17.84 17.29
N SER A 112 -4.11 16.69 17.65
CA SER A 112 -3.33 15.45 17.87
C SER A 112 -3.26 14.54 16.64
N GLU A 113 -3.63 15.02 15.45
CA GLU A 113 -3.49 14.23 14.22
C GLU A 113 -2.03 13.89 13.98
N ARG A 114 -1.79 12.62 13.70
CA ARG A 114 -0.46 12.13 13.34
C ARG A 114 -0.32 12.02 11.84
N PHE A 115 0.88 12.27 11.38
CA PHE A 115 1.26 12.12 9.99
C PHE A 115 2.69 11.57 9.92
N GLY A 116 3.07 11.01 8.77
CA GLY A 116 4.40 10.43 8.63
C GLY A 116 4.72 10.14 7.17
N LEU A 117 5.97 9.78 6.91
CA LEU A 117 6.43 9.39 5.58
C LEU A 117 6.30 7.88 5.39
N LEU A 118 5.64 7.50 4.31
CA LEU A 118 5.56 6.13 3.86
C LEU A 118 6.18 5.98 2.47
N ALA A 119 6.86 4.87 2.25
CA ALA A 119 7.38 4.54 0.93
C ALA A 119 7.32 3.04 0.71
N SER A 120 7.20 2.63 -0.57
CA SER A 120 7.29 1.21 -0.92
C SER A 120 8.62 0.62 -0.43
N SER A 121 8.58 -0.58 0.12
CA SER A 121 9.77 -1.35 0.52
C SER A 121 10.77 -1.54 -0.62
N LYS A 122 10.31 -1.46 -1.87
CA LYS A 122 11.14 -1.53 -3.07
C LYS A 122 11.76 -0.18 -3.48
N ALA A 123 11.46 0.90 -2.78
CA ALA A 123 11.85 2.27 -3.15
C ALA A 123 13.28 2.66 -2.72
N GLU A 124 14.25 1.75 -2.78
CA GLU A 124 15.64 1.96 -2.35
C GLU A 124 16.34 3.14 -3.05
N ARG A 125 15.95 3.44 -4.29
CA ARG A 125 16.47 4.58 -5.06
C ARG A 125 16.15 5.93 -4.42
N LEU A 126 15.14 6.01 -3.57
CA LEU A 126 14.75 7.24 -2.89
C LEU A 126 15.69 7.61 -1.74
N LYS A 127 16.65 6.76 -1.39
CA LYS A 127 17.69 7.06 -0.40
C LYS A 127 18.46 8.34 -0.74
N ALA A 128 18.62 8.65 -2.03
CA ALA A 128 19.28 9.87 -2.51
C ALA A 128 18.55 11.16 -2.09
N ILE A 129 17.28 11.09 -1.76
CA ILE A 129 16.45 12.21 -1.27
C ILE A 129 16.03 12.00 0.19
N SER A 130 16.85 11.32 0.98
CA SER A 130 16.65 11.06 2.41
C SER A 130 15.49 10.14 2.77
N ILE A 131 14.91 9.40 1.81
CA ILE A 131 13.91 8.37 2.08
C ILE A 131 14.61 7.00 2.11
N ASN A 132 14.88 6.49 3.32
CA ASN A 132 15.63 5.25 3.49
C ASN A 132 14.75 4.09 3.99
N VAL A 133 14.20 3.32 3.06
CA VAL A 133 13.31 2.19 3.34
C VAL A 133 14.00 0.98 4.00
N ARG A 134 15.35 0.94 4.00
CA ARG A 134 16.11 -0.10 4.70
C ARG A 134 16.39 0.21 6.16
N TYR A 135 16.30 1.48 6.53
CA TYR A 135 16.40 1.89 7.93
C TYR A 135 15.15 1.41 8.69
N GLN A 136 15.35 0.97 9.90
CA GLN A 136 14.26 0.54 10.77
C GLN A 136 14.18 1.51 11.95
N PRO A 137 13.26 2.48 11.90
CA PRO A 137 13.02 3.36 13.02
C PRO A 137 12.54 2.57 14.25
N ASP A 138 12.79 3.12 15.41
CA ASP A 138 12.17 2.63 16.64
C ASP A 138 10.66 2.93 16.60
N PHE A 139 9.85 1.89 16.54
CA PHE A 139 8.41 2.01 16.41
C PHE A 139 7.76 2.74 17.56
N VAL A 140 8.25 2.55 18.78
CA VAL A 140 7.69 3.19 19.97
C VAL A 140 7.84 4.71 19.83
N HIS A 141 9.02 5.18 19.52
CA HIS A 141 9.27 6.60 19.30
C HIS A 141 8.53 7.14 18.07
N TRP A 142 8.54 6.40 16.98
CA TRP A 142 7.89 6.84 15.75
C TRP A 142 6.37 7.05 15.93
N PHE A 143 5.69 6.17 16.68
CA PHE A 143 4.24 6.23 16.88
C PHE A 143 3.80 7.03 18.09
N LEU A 144 4.59 7.11 19.16
CA LEU A 144 4.13 7.63 20.42
C LEU A 144 4.71 9.00 20.78
N GLU A 145 5.92 9.33 20.30
CA GLU A 145 6.52 10.63 20.60
C GLU A 145 5.85 11.77 19.81
N ASP A 146 5.91 12.95 20.36
CA ASP A 146 5.39 14.18 19.75
C ASP A 146 6.37 14.79 18.71
N ASP A 147 6.05 15.95 18.21
CA ASP A 147 6.80 16.66 17.19
C ASP A 147 8.15 17.24 17.70
N THR A 148 8.41 17.20 19.00
CA THR A 148 9.69 17.61 19.60
C THR A 148 10.76 16.53 19.49
N ASP A 149 10.39 15.26 19.31
CA ASP A 149 11.32 14.15 19.08
C ASP A 149 11.55 13.94 17.59
N ILE A 150 12.79 14.05 17.14
CA ILE A 150 13.17 13.84 15.73
C ILE A 150 12.85 12.44 15.20
N ARG A 151 12.67 11.46 16.09
CA ARG A 151 12.29 10.08 15.74
C ARG A 151 10.78 9.91 15.57
N SER A 152 10.00 10.90 15.97
CA SER A 152 8.56 10.90 15.78
C SER A 152 8.18 10.92 14.30
N SER A 153 7.05 10.30 13.95
CA SER A 153 6.47 10.39 12.61
C SER A 153 6.25 11.83 12.19
N ASN A 154 5.85 12.70 13.11
CA ASN A 154 5.56 14.11 12.87
C ASN A 154 6.81 14.93 12.51
N ALA A 155 8.01 14.49 12.88
CA ALA A 155 9.25 15.11 12.45
C ALA A 155 9.48 14.97 10.93
N LEU A 156 8.88 13.94 10.29
CA LEU A 156 9.02 13.65 8.84
C LEU A 156 10.46 13.37 8.40
N GLU A 157 11.28 12.82 9.30
CA GLU A 157 12.67 12.44 9.00
C GLU A 157 12.78 10.94 8.68
N ASP A 158 12.12 10.11 9.46
CA ASP A 158 12.13 8.66 9.27
C ASP A 158 10.94 8.20 8.43
N THR A 159 11.19 7.21 7.57
CA THR A 159 10.19 6.64 6.65
C THR A 159 9.90 5.20 7.01
N LEU A 160 8.63 4.85 7.13
CA LEU A 160 8.20 3.46 7.23
C LEU A 160 7.78 2.88 5.87
N THR A 161 7.74 1.57 5.80
CA THR A 161 7.23 0.86 4.63
C THR A 161 5.79 0.40 4.85
N GLU A 162 5.10 0.07 3.78
CA GLU A 162 3.75 -0.46 3.77
C GLU A 162 3.55 -1.63 4.75
N PHE A 163 4.56 -2.48 4.91
CA PHE A 163 4.51 -3.63 5.82
C PHE A 163 4.55 -3.23 7.29
N LYS A 164 5.18 -2.11 7.59
CA LYS A 164 5.41 -1.66 8.97
C LYS A 164 4.23 -0.90 9.56
N VAL A 165 3.41 -0.31 8.71
CA VAL A 165 2.21 0.45 9.12
C VAL A 165 0.92 -0.35 8.92
N GLN A 166 1.03 -1.57 8.44
CA GLN A 166 -0.14 -2.41 8.20
C GLN A 166 -0.88 -2.67 9.52
N GLY A 167 -2.11 -2.21 9.58
CA GLY A 167 -2.93 -2.34 10.79
C GLY A 167 -2.93 -1.11 11.70
N LEU A 168 -2.19 -0.06 11.38
CA LEU A 168 -2.10 1.17 12.14
C LEU A 168 -2.83 2.32 11.42
N GLU A 169 -3.34 3.27 12.19
CA GLU A 169 -3.90 4.51 11.68
C GLU A 169 -2.88 5.64 11.89
N ILE A 170 -2.60 6.37 10.80
CA ILE A 170 -1.71 7.53 10.76
C ILE A 170 -2.47 8.68 10.11
#